data_36f5a82e18fd8c5ed19a5ed8c3a86b25
#
_entry.id   36f5a82e18fd8c5ed19a5ed8c3a86b25
#
_cell.length_a   1.000
_cell.length_b   1.000
_cell.length_c   1.000
_cell.angle_alpha   90.00
_cell.angle_beta   90.00
_cell.angle_gamma   90.00
#
_symmetry.space_group_name_H-M   'P 1'
#
loop_
_entity.id
_entity.type
_entity.pdbx_description
1 polymer ?
#
loop_
_entity_poly.entity_id
_entity_poly.type
_entity_poly.pdbx_seq_one_letter_code
_entity_poly.pdbx_strand_id
1 'polypeptide(L)'
;MSEAEPTQRHYFVDEAGDPVLFDARGNAMPGQDGCSKNFILGVLDVPDPVSLAAELEVLRAQLLADPYFHGVPSMQPERRKTAWAFHAKDDLPEVRREVFRVLMAHEVRFFAVVRDK
;
A
#
# COMPACT_ATOMS: atom_id res chain seq x y z
N MET A 1 -37.93 -2.41 -6.89
CA MET A 1 -37.00 -1.56 -7.46
C MET A 1 -36.11 -0.88 -6.43
N SER A 2 -34.90 -0.85 -6.66
CA SER A 2 -34.06 -0.30 -5.66
C SER A 2 -33.76 1.17 -5.92
N GLU A 3 -33.74 1.90 -4.88
CA GLU A 3 -33.33 3.26 -4.89
C GLU A 3 -31.84 3.34 -5.03
N ALA A 4 -31.38 4.36 -5.68
CA ALA A 4 -29.98 4.66 -5.63
C ALA A 4 -29.64 5.01 -4.19
N GLU A 5 -28.98 4.12 -3.50
CA GLU A 5 -28.55 4.41 -2.17
C GLU A 5 -27.52 5.52 -2.17
N PRO A 6 -27.60 6.47 -1.22
CA PRO A 6 -26.48 7.36 -1.03
C PRO A 6 -25.30 6.50 -0.60
N THR A 7 -24.46 6.23 -1.53
CA THR A 7 -23.30 5.40 -1.28
C THR A 7 -22.29 6.16 -0.46
N GLN A 8 -21.91 5.58 0.65
CA GLN A 8 -20.73 6.06 1.33
C GLN A 8 -19.54 5.85 0.42
N ARG A 9 -18.67 6.84 0.37
CA ARG A 9 -17.39 6.70 -0.31
C ARG A 9 -16.32 6.49 0.71
N HIS A 10 -15.36 5.63 0.37
CA HIS A 10 -14.30 5.25 1.28
C HIS A 10 -12.96 5.59 0.64
N TYR A 11 -12.27 6.54 1.25
CA TYR A 11 -10.99 6.99 0.76
C TYR A 11 -9.90 6.61 1.74
N PHE A 12 -8.84 6.03 1.23
CA PHE A 12 -7.66 5.69 2.02
C PHE A 12 -6.52 6.56 1.51
N VAL A 13 -5.89 7.28 2.42
CA VAL A 13 -4.88 8.29 2.08
C VAL A 13 -3.56 7.88 2.68
N ASP A 14 -2.51 7.96 1.88
CA ASP A 14 -1.17 7.70 2.36
C ASP A 14 -0.18 8.55 1.58
N GLU A 15 0.98 8.79 2.16
CA GLU A 15 2.02 9.56 1.51
C GLU A 15 3.20 8.70 1.15
N ALA A 16 3.93 9.11 0.12
CA ALA A 16 5.22 8.56 -0.25
C ALA A 16 6.23 9.70 -0.35
N GLY A 17 7.48 9.39 -0.06
CA GLY A 17 8.50 10.38 0.17
C GLY A 17 8.38 10.92 1.59
N ASP A 18 9.41 11.56 2.07
CA ASP A 18 9.35 12.14 3.40
C ASP A 18 8.95 13.62 3.32
N PRO A 19 8.26 14.14 4.35
CA PRO A 19 7.88 15.55 4.39
C PRO A 19 9.01 16.45 4.91
N VAL A 20 10.21 15.92 5.05
CA VAL A 20 11.33 16.65 5.66
C VAL A 20 11.82 17.71 4.71
N LEU A 21 11.83 18.94 5.17
CA LEU A 21 12.35 20.09 4.42
C LEU A 21 13.63 20.64 5.03
N PHE A 22 13.82 20.41 6.34
CA PHE A 22 14.97 20.92 7.07
C PHE A 22 15.54 19.85 7.98
N ASP A 23 16.85 19.88 8.18
CA ASP A 23 17.49 19.01 9.15
C ASP A 23 17.36 19.59 10.57
N ALA A 24 17.94 18.89 11.54
CA ALA A 24 17.87 19.30 12.96
C ALA A 24 18.56 20.68 13.21
N ARG A 25 19.40 21.12 12.29
CA ARG A 25 20.11 22.40 12.38
C ARG A 25 19.44 23.51 11.57
N GLY A 26 18.31 23.21 10.94
CA GLY A 26 17.58 24.17 10.13
C GLY A 26 18.07 24.32 8.70
N ASN A 27 18.98 23.45 8.24
CA ASN A 27 19.46 23.47 6.86
C ASN A 27 18.44 22.82 5.92
N ALA A 28 18.28 23.38 4.73
CA ALA A 28 17.37 22.82 3.74
C ALA A 28 17.85 21.44 3.29
N MET A 29 16.96 20.46 3.36
CA MET A 29 17.24 19.09 2.96
C MET A 29 16.94 18.77 1.50
N PRO A 30 15.95 19.39 0.83
CA PRO A 30 15.65 19.03 -0.55
C PRO A 30 16.86 19.18 -1.47
N GLY A 31 17.07 18.15 -2.31
CA GLY A 31 18.22 18.12 -3.19
C GLY A 31 19.48 17.50 -2.61
N GLN A 32 19.45 17.12 -1.32
CA GLN A 32 20.59 16.47 -0.69
C GLN A 32 20.42 14.95 -0.68
N ASP A 33 21.53 14.25 -0.55
CA ASP A 33 21.51 12.79 -0.44
C ASP A 33 20.71 12.37 0.78
N GLY A 34 19.94 11.29 0.63
CA GLY A 34 19.11 10.77 1.69
C GLY A 34 17.78 11.50 1.88
N CYS A 35 17.53 12.53 1.08
CA CYS A 35 16.25 13.24 1.11
C CYS A 35 15.51 12.99 -0.20
N SER A 36 14.21 12.63 -0.12
CA SER A 36 13.41 12.46 -1.31
C SER A 36 13.18 13.83 -1.99
N LYS A 37 13.20 13.82 -3.32
CA LYS A 37 13.02 15.06 -4.10
C LYS A 37 11.56 15.45 -4.20
N ASN A 38 10.68 14.48 -4.07
CA ASN A 38 9.25 14.67 -4.26
C ASN A 38 8.49 14.21 -3.03
N PHE A 39 7.34 14.82 -2.82
CA PHE A 39 6.36 14.36 -1.85
C PHE A 39 5.11 13.96 -2.64
N ILE A 40 4.59 12.78 -2.35
CA ILE A 40 3.42 12.26 -3.05
C ILE A 40 2.33 11.99 -2.03
N LEU A 41 1.13 12.49 -2.30
CA LEU A 41 -0.06 12.14 -1.54
C LEU A 41 -0.93 11.28 -2.42
N GLY A 42 -1.17 10.04 -2.00
CA GLY A 42 -2.01 9.09 -2.71
C GLY A 42 -3.36 8.93 -2.05
N VAL A 43 -4.39 8.79 -2.86
CA VAL A 43 -5.76 8.56 -2.38
C VAL A 43 -6.34 7.38 -3.14
N LEU A 44 -6.80 6.38 -2.42
CA LEU A 44 -7.45 5.20 -2.99
C LEU A 44 -8.93 5.25 -2.66
N ASP A 45 -9.75 5.29 -3.70
CA ASP A 45 -11.22 5.22 -3.57
C ASP A 45 -11.61 3.75 -3.70
N VAL A 46 -12.19 3.20 -2.62
CA VAL A 46 -12.53 1.78 -2.54
C VAL A 46 -14.05 1.65 -2.37
N PRO A 47 -14.74 1.05 -3.36
CA PRO A 47 -16.19 0.89 -3.27
C PRO A 47 -16.63 0.01 -2.10
N ASP A 48 -15.92 -1.08 -1.83
CA ASP A 48 -16.30 -2.04 -0.79
C ASP A 48 -15.06 -2.46 0.01
N PRO A 49 -14.67 -1.66 1.01
CA PRO A 49 -13.47 -1.96 1.79
C PRO A 49 -13.54 -3.24 2.58
N VAL A 50 -14.72 -3.63 3.06
CA VAL A 50 -14.88 -4.85 3.85
C VAL A 50 -14.59 -6.08 2.99
N SER A 51 -15.16 -6.13 1.79
CA SER A 51 -14.93 -7.22 0.85
C SER A 51 -13.46 -7.27 0.41
N LEU A 52 -12.88 -6.12 0.10
CA LEU A 52 -11.49 -6.03 -0.31
C LEU A 52 -10.56 -6.53 0.80
N ALA A 53 -10.79 -6.09 2.04
CA ALA A 53 -9.97 -6.51 3.17
C ALA A 53 -10.07 -8.03 3.38
N ALA A 54 -11.26 -8.59 3.27
CA ALA A 54 -11.46 -10.03 3.42
C ALA A 54 -10.72 -10.82 2.35
N GLU A 55 -10.78 -10.37 1.09
CA GLU A 55 -10.06 -11.03 0.00
C GLU A 55 -8.56 -10.93 0.16
N LEU A 56 -8.05 -9.79 0.60
CA LEU A 56 -6.61 -9.65 0.84
C LEU A 56 -6.13 -10.55 1.96
N GLU A 57 -6.94 -10.73 3.01
CA GLU A 57 -6.59 -11.67 4.09
C GLU A 57 -6.57 -13.11 3.62
N VAL A 58 -7.54 -13.52 2.80
CA VAL A 58 -7.56 -14.86 2.20
C VAL A 58 -6.33 -15.05 1.31
N LEU A 59 -6.02 -14.06 0.49
CA LEU A 59 -4.83 -14.11 -0.37
C LEU A 59 -3.56 -14.28 0.45
N ARG A 60 -3.41 -13.49 1.51
CA ARG A 60 -2.22 -13.57 2.36
C ARG A 60 -2.08 -14.96 2.97
N ALA A 61 -3.18 -15.53 3.48
CA ALA A 61 -3.15 -16.86 4.04
C ALA A 61 -2.74 -17.93 2.99
N GLN A 62 -3.25 -17.79 1.77
CA GLN A 62 -2.90 -18.71 0.68
C GLN A 62 -1.41 -18.60 0.32
N LEU A 63 -0.88 -17.39 0.23
CA LEU A 63 0.52 -17.19 -0.10
C LEU A 63 1.44 -17.70 0.99
N LEU A 64 1.08 -17.51 2.25
CA LEU A 64 1.88 -18.01 3.37
C LEU A 64 1.89 -19.53 3.42
N ALA A 65 0.83 -20.17 2.95
CA ALA A 65 0.73 -21.63 2.91
C ALA A 65 1.39 -22.23 1.66
N ASP A 66 1.76 -21.42 0.68
CA ASP A 66 2.33 -21.89 -0.57
C ASP A 66 3.78 -22.34 -0.37
N PRO A 67 4.10 -23.61 -0.67
CA PRO A 67 5.49 -24.09 -0.54
C PRO A 67 6.51 -23.29 -1.36
N TYR A 68 6.07 -22.65 -2.43
CA TYR A 68 6.95 -21.81 -3.24
C TYR A 68 7.66 -20.74 -2.42
N PHE A 69 6.97 -20.20 -1.41
CA PHE A 69 7.50 -19.14 -0.57
C PHE A 69 8.13 -19.64 0.73
N HIS A 70 8.21 -20.96 0.90
CA HIS A 70 8.75 -21.51 2.12
C HIS A 70 10.22 -21.12 2.29
N GLY A 71 10.55 -20.56 3.42
CA GLY A 71 11.92 -20.09 3.70
C GLY A 71 12.20 -18.66 3.30
N VAL A 72 11.28 -17.99 2.61
CA VAL A 72 11.47 -16.58 2.27
C VAL A 72 11.36 -15.73 3.54
N PRO A 73 12.36 -14.85 3.82
CA PRO A 73 12.36 -14.10 5.08
C PRO A 73 11.11 -13.27 5.33
N SER A 74 10.59 -12.56 4.33
CA SER A 74 9.40 -11.73 4.50
C SER A 74 8.15 -12.51 4.83
N MET A 75 8.14 -13.81 4.55
CA MET A 75 7.02 -14.70 4.83
C MET A 75 7.09 -15.34 6.22
N GLN A 76 8.14 -15.07 6.97
CA GLN A 76 8.32 -15.62 8.31
C GLN A 76 7.72 -14.69 9.36
N PRO A 77 6.91 -15.20 10.31
CA PRO A 77 6.25 -14.35 11.31
C PRO A 77 7.22 -13.47 12.12
N GLU A 78 8.43 -13.98 12.37
CA GLU A 78 9.41 -13.26 13.18
C GLU A 78 9.86 -11.95 12.56
N ARG A 79 9.77 -11.85 11.23
CA ARG A 79 10.22 -10.66 10.51
C ARG A 79 9.18 -9.54 10.51
N ARG A 80 7.93 -9.85 10.88
CA ARG A 80 6.83 -8.88 10.97
C ARG A 80 6.61 -8.11 9.66
N LYS A 81 6.75 -8.79 8.52
CA LYS A 81 6.57 -8.21 7.19
C LYS A 81 5.34 -8.80 6.52
N THR A 82 5.47 -9.40 5.36
CA THR A 82 4.33 -9.96 4.61
C THR A 82 3.49 -10.93 5.45
N ALA A 83 4.13 -11.69 6.33
CA ALA A 83 3.41 -12.61 7.20
C ALA A 83 2.40 -11.91 8.14
N TRP A 84 2.59 -10.62 8.39
CA TRP A 84 1.69 -9.84 9.25
C TRP A 84 0.72 -8.98 8.43
N ALA A 85 1.21 -8.35 7.39
CA ALA A 85 0.40 -7.50 6.53
C ALA A 85 1.13 -7.25 5.21
N PHE A 86 0.37 -7.05 4.14
CA PHE A 86 0.96 -6.63 2.88
C PHE A 86 1.56 -5.23 3.00
N HIS A 87 2.77 -5.09 2.47
CA HIS A 87 3.45 -3.82 2.39
C HIS A 87 4.37 -3.86 1.17
N ALA A 88 4.08 -3.08 0.16
CA ALA A 88 4.73 -3.21 -1.15
C ALA A 88 6.24 -3.17 -1.08
N LYS A 89 6.79 -2.39 -0.17
CA LYS A 89 8.24 -2.28 0.00
C LYS A 89 8.87 -3.60 0.45
N ASP A 90 8.19 -4.35 1.30
CA ASP A 90 8.70 -5.58 1.89
C ASP A 90 8.29 -6.82 1.12
N ASP A 91 7.23 -6.72 0.33
CA ASP A 91 6.66 -7.86 -0.36
C ASP A 91 7.46 -8.23 -1.60
N LEU A 92 7.56 -9.52 -1.87
CA LEU A 92 8.16 -9.99 -3.11
C LEU A 92 7.36 -9.50 -4.32
N PRO A 93 8.00 -9.35 -5.50
CA PRO A 93 7.28 -8.95 -6.71
C PRO A 93 6.09 -9.85 -7.04
N GLU A 94 6.23 -11.17 -6.84
CA GLU A 94 5.14 -12.12 -7.08
C GLU A 94 3.96 -11.84 -6.16
N VAL A 95 4.24 -11.49 -4.92
CA VAL A 95 3.19 -11.14 -3.94
C VAL A 95 2.51 -9.84 -4.36
N ARG A 96 3.27 -8.82 -4.74
CA ARG A 96 2.69 -7.56 -5.21
C ARG A 96 1.77 -7.76 -6.41
N ARG A 97 2.18 -8.64 -7.32
CA ARG A 97 1.35 -8.95 -8.50
C ARG A 97 -0.02 -9.48 -8.08
N GLU A 98 -0.05 -10.40 -7.13
CA GLU A 98 -1.30 -10.99 -6.67
C GLU A 98 -2.18 -9.96 -5.95
N VAL A 99 -1.57 -9.08 -5.17
CA VAL A 99 -2.30 -7.98 -4.53
C VAL A 99 -2.93 -7.07 -5.57
N PHE A 100 -2.18 -6.69 -6.60
CA PHE A 100 -2.72 -5.85 -7.67
C PHE A 100 -3.86 -6.52 -8.42
N ARG A 101 -3.81 -7.83 -8.61
CA ARG A 101 -4.92 -8.57 -9.23
C ARG A 101 -6.20 -8.43 -8.44
N VAL A 102 -6.11 -8.55 -7.11
CA VAL A 102 -7.27 -8.37 -6.25
C VAL A 102 -7.79 -6.94 -6.35
N LEU A 103 -6.90 -5.95 -6.26
CA LEU A 103 -7.28 -4.55 -6.37
C LEU A 103 -7.98 -4.24 -7.69
N MET A 104 -7.47 -4.77 -8.79
CA MET A 104 -8.05 -4.52 -10.11
C MET A 104 -9.44 -5.13 -10.27
N ALA A 105 -9.74 -6.20 -9.53
CA ALA A 105 -11.06 -6.82 -9.55
C ALA A 105 -12.10 -6.03 -8.76
N HIS A 106 -11.68 -5.06 -7.94
CA HIS A 106 -12.57 -4.31 -7.05
C HIS A 106 -12.93 -2.92 -7.54
N GLU A 107 -12.61 -2.57 -8.77
CA GLU A 107 -12.95 -1.27 -9.34
C GLU A 107 -12.46 -0.09 -8.49
N VAL A 108 -11.34 -0.26 -7.83
CA VAL A 108 -10.75 0.83 -7.06
C VAL A 108 -10.24 1.92 -8.00
N ARG A 109 -10.20 3.16 -7.51
CA ARG A 109 -9.65 4.30 -8.23
C ARG A 109 -8.51 4.89 -7.44
N PHE A 110 -7.45 5.25 -8.14
CA PHE A 110 -6.27 5.82 -7.50
C PHE A 110 -6.00 7.22 -8.04
N PHE A 111 -5.75 8.14 -7.11
CA PHE A 111 -5.36 9.51 -7.43
C PHE A 111 -4.10 9.84 -6.66
N ALA A 112 -3.23 10.59 -7.29
CA ALA A 112 -2.03 11.03 -6.60
C ALA A 112 -1.72 12.47 -6.95
N VAL A 113 -1.23 13.21 -5.96
CA VAL A 113 -0.68 14.56 -6.14
C VAL A 113 0.80 14.46 -5.84
N VAL A 114 1.61 14.91 -6.78
CA VAL A 114 3.07 14.90 -6.65
C VAL A 114 3.54 16.35 -6.56
N ARG A 115 4.37 16.61 -5.58
CA ARG A 115 4.95 17.94 -5.37
C ARG A 115 6.46 17.82 -5.28
N ASP A 116 7.15 18.72 -5.95
CA ASP A 116 8.57 18.86 -5.75
C ASP A 116 8.81 19.61 -4.44
N LYS A 117 9.84 19.22 -3.74
CA LYS A 117 10.22 19.88 -2.51
C LYS A 117 10.97 21.16 -2.76
#